data_ff143c6ab076cddd8bc540adf84c7c6a
#
_entry.id   ff143c6ab076cddd8bc540adf84c7c6a
#
_cell.length_a   1.000
_cell.length_b   1.000
_cell.length_c   1.000
_cell.angle_alpha   90.00
_cell.angle_beta   90.00
_cell.angle_gamma   90.00
#
_symmetry.space_group_name_H-M   'P 1'
#
loop_
_entity.id
_entity.type
_entity.pdbx_description
1 polymer ?
#
loop_
_entity_poly.entity_id
_entity_poly.type
_entity_poly.pdbx_seq_one_letter_code
_entity_poly.pdbx_strand_id
1 'polypeptide(L)'
;MRIPVLLYHSISNDDSNVSLSINQFEKHMIYLQKKNFKTINFDDVSKKKEKSVIITFDDSYKDLIINALPILKKYNFIATCFAVSDFLGRDNLWDMGKNNYVKKELMSKNDLREWILNDMTVGSHTHNHHDLTALKKEE
;
A
#
# COMPACT_ATOMS: atom_id res chain seq x y z
N MET A 1 23.69 3.23 6.43
CA MET A 1 22.66 2.27 6.96
C MET A 1 21.58 2.14 5.92
N ARG A 2 21.12 0.92 5.60
CA ARG A 2 20.00 0.69 4.66
C ARG A 2 18.67 0.72 5.41
N ILE A 3 17.65 1.33 4.81
CA ILE A 3 16.27 1.30 5.31
C ILE A 3 15.52 0.29 4.46
N PRO A 4 14.97 -0.80 5.05
CA PRO A 4 14.10 -1.69 4.29
C PRO A 4 12.80 -0.99 3.91
N VAL A 5 12.32 -1.25 2.71
CA VAL A 5 10.98 -0.87 2.24
C VAL A 5 10.19 -2.16 2.07
N LEU A 6 9.08 -2.29 2.77
CA LEU A 6 8.17 -3.43 2.66
C LEU A 6 7.03 -3.03 1.72
N LEU A 7 6.95 -3.70 0.59
CA LEU A 7 5.92 -3.50 -0.42
C LEU A 7 4.81 -4.53 -0.26
N TYR A 8 3.59 -4.03 -0.22
CA TYR A 8 2.34 -4.78 -0.26
C TYR A 8 1.43 -4.21 -1.35
N HIS A 9 0.32 -4.90 -1.63
CA HIS A 9 -0.75 -4.40 -2.48
C HIS A 9 -2.08 -4.48 -1.72
N SER A 10 -2.74 -5.62 -1.75
CA SER A 10 -4.02 -5.87 -1.09
C SER A 10 -3.81 -6.65 0.20
N ILE A 11 -4.57 -6.34 1.24
CA ILE A 11 -4.62 -7.10 2.51
C ILE A 11 -6.00 -7.73 2.62
N SER A 12 -6.11 -8.96 2.15
CA SER A 12 -7.37 -9.68 2.04
C SER A 12 -7.14 -11.19 2.10
N ASN A 13 -8.19 -11.94 2.46
CA ASN A 13 -8.16 -13.41 2.51
C ASN A 13 -8.69 -14.06 1.22
N ASP A 14 -8.69 -13.34 0.11
CA ASP A 14 -9.03 -13.89 -1.20
C ASP A 14 -7.81 -14.54 -1.90
N ASP A 15 -8.07 -15.20 -3.05
CA ASP A 15 -7.06 -15.95 -3.80
C ASP A 15 -6.32 -15.10 -4.86
N SER A 16 -6.40 -13.77 -4.79
CA SER A 16 -5.67 -12.90 -5.71
C SER A 16 -4.17 -12.98 -5.48
N ASN A 17 -3.38 -13.00 -6.56
CA ASN A 17 -1.92 -13.00 -6.50
C ASN A 17 -1.31 -11.77 -5.82
N VAL A 18 -2.06 -10.67 -5.72
CA VAL A 18 -1.63 -9.43 -5.07
C VAL A 18 -2.10 -9.33 -3.62
N SER A 19 -2.84 -10.34 -3.12
CA SER A 19 -3.37 -10.35 -1.77
C SER A 19 -2.43 -11.04 -0.78
N LEU A 20 -2.18 -10.37 0.34
CA LEU A 20 -1.62 -10.99 1.54
C LEU A 20 -2.72 -11.14 2.57
N SER A 21 -2.83 -12.31 3.20
CA SER A 21 -3.86 -12.54 4.22
C SER A 21 -3.73 -11.57 5.41
N ILE A 22 -4.87 -11.18 5.98
CA ILE A 22 -4.95 -10.26 7.12
C ILE A 22 -4.08 -10.75 8.28
N ASN A 23 -4.14 -12.06 8.57
CA ASN A 23 -3.34 -12.68 9.64
C ASN A 23 -1.83 -12.61 9.37
N GLN A 24 -1.41 -12.83 8.12
CA GLN A 24 0.01 -12.71 7.76
C GLN A 24 0.50 -11.27 7.87
N PHE A 25 -0.29 -10.31 7.41
CA PHE A 25 0.04 -8.90 7.54
C PHE A 25 0.20 -8.51 9.02
N GLU A 26 -0.73 -8.91 9.88
CA GLU A 26 -0.63 -8.64 11.32
C GLU A 26 0.61 -9.29 11.95
N LYS A 27 0.97 -10.52 11.56
CA LYS A 27 2.21 -11.15 12.01
C LYS A 27 3.46 -10.35 11.63
N HIS A 28 3.48 -9.73 10.44
CA HIS A 28 4.57 -8.85 10.04
C HIS A 28 4.66 -7.62 10.96
N MET A 29 3.53 -6.99 11.29
CA MET A 29 3.49 -5.84 12.20
C MET A 29 3.94 -6.22 13.63
N ILE A 30 3.51 -7.37 14.12
CA ILE A 30 3.98 -7.93 15.41
C ILE A 30 5.51 -8.11 15.39
N TYR A 31 6.04 -8.67 14.31
CA TYR A 31 7.48 -8.87 14.18
C TYR A 31 8.25 -7.54 14.22
N LEU A 32 7.81 -6.55 13.44
CA LEU A 32 8.42 -5.23 13.42
C LEU A 32 8.40 -4.58 14.81
N GLN A 33 7.27 -4.65 15.52
CA GLN A 33 7.13 -4.13 16.86
C GLN A 33 8.09 -4.83 17.84
N LYS A 34 8.10 -6.18 17.84
CA LYS A 34 9.01 -6.98 18.69
C LYS A 34 10.49 -6.69 18.45
N LYS A 35 10.86 -6.33 17.23
CA LYS A 35 12.22 -5.94 16.84
C LYS A 35 12.52 -4.46 17.03
N ASN A 36 11.57 -3.69 17.60
CA ASN A 36 11.66 -2.25 17.84
C ASN A 36 11.89 -1.42 16.56
N PHE A 37 11.34 -1.86 15.41
CA PHE A 37 11.31 -1.03 14.21
C PHE A 37 10.33 0.13 14.41
N LYS A 38 10.68 1.28 13.81
CA LYS A 38 9.82 2.45 13.68
C LYS A 38 9.53 2.68 12.22
N THR A 39 8.27 2.90 11.89
CA THR A 39 7.90 3.30 10.53
C THR A 39 8.22 4.77 10.31
N ILE A 40 8.69 5.09 9.12
CA ILE A 40 8.96 6.46 8.67
C ILE A 40 8.41 6.64 7.25
N ASN A 41 8.12 7.87 6.86
CA ASN A 41 7.81 8.25 5.49
C ASN A 41 9.08 8.51 4.67
N PHE A 42 8.95 8.58 3.35
CA PHE A 42 10.07 8.89 2.47
C PHE A 42 10.71 10.24 2.76
N ASP A 43 9.92 11.25 3.16
CA ASP A 43 10.42 12.60 3.51
C ASP A 43 11.29 12.61 4.77
N ASP A 44 11.17 11.59 5.61
CA ASP A 44 11.93 11.48 6.86
C ASP A 44 13.19 10.61 6.76
N VAL A 45 13.55 10.14 5.56
CA VAL A 45 14.72 9.28 5.34
C VAL A 45 16.01 9.92 5.84
N SER A 46 16.16 11.24 5.70
CA SER A 46 17.33 11.98 6.21
C SER A 46 17.38 12.06 7.76
N LYS A 47 16.23 11.96 8.41
CA LYS A 47 16.05 12.03 9.87
C LYS A 47 16.00 10.64 10.52
N LYS A 48 16.31 9.59 9.75
CA LYS A 48 16.21 8.20 10.18
C LYS A 48 16.93 7.94 11.49
N LYS A 49 16.29 7.15 12.35
CA LYS A 49 16.91 6.52 13.51
C LYS A 49 17.27 5.07 13.20
N GLU A 50 18.02 4.43 14.09
CA GLU A 50 18.24 2.98 14.02
C GLU A 50 16.90 2.23 13.94
N LYS A 51 16.89 1.12 13.16
CA LYS A 51 15.71 0.26 12.96
C LYS A 51 14.50 0.98 12.37
N SER A 52 14.74 1.88 11.42
CA SER A 52 13.66 2.45 10.59
C SER A 52 13.25 1.50 9.49
N VAL A 53 11.97 1.49 9.13
CA VAL A 53 11.35 0.76 8.01
C VAL A 53 10.31 1.64 7.35
N ILE A 54 10.15 1.50 6.04
CA ILE A 54 9.05 2.12 5.28
C ILE A 54 8.08 1.01 4.89
N ILE A 55 6.78 1.24 5.08
CA ILE A 55 5.72 0.36 4.63
C ILE A 55 5.00 1.03 3.46
N THR A 56 4.86 0.31 2.35
CA THR A 56 4.20 0.81 1.15
C THR A 56 3.12 -0.15 0.66
N PHE A 57 2.09 0.43 0.05
CA PHE A 57 1.03 -0.29 -0.63
C PHE A 57 0.86 0.30 -2.02
N ASP A 58 0.94 -0.53 -3.06
CA ASP A 58 0.65 -0.11 -4.42
C ASP A 58 -0.83 -0.28 -4.75
N ASP A 59 -1.32 0.40 -5.79
CA ASP A 59 -2.66 0.35 -6.38
C ASP A 59 -3.78 0.97 -5.53
N SER A 60 -3.58 1.20 -4.25
CA SER A 60 -4.61 1.73 -3.32
C SER A 60 -5.91 0.90 -3.27
N TYR A 61 -5.81 -0.41 -3.09
CA TYR A 61 -6.99 -1.26 -2.89
C TYR A 61 -7.82 -0.82 -1.67
N LYS A 62 -9.15 -0.86 -1.79
CA LYS A 62 -10.07 -0.40 -0.73
C LYS A 62 -9.97 -1.24 0.55
N ASP A 63 -9.56 -2.50 0.43
CA ASP A 63 -9.33 -3.38 1.58
C ASP A 63 -8.25 -2.85 2.53
N LEU A 64 -7.38 -1.93 2.10
CA LEU A 64 -6.40 -1.28 2.96
C LEU A 64 -7.07 -0.44 4.06
N ILE A 65 -8.17 0.26 3.76
CA ILE A 65 -8.95 1.00 4.77
C ILE A 65 -9.61 0.04 5.75
N ILE A 66 -10.14 -1.07 5.25
CA ILE A 66 -10.92 -2.01 6.04
C ILE A 66 -10.04 -2.90 6.92
N ASN A 67 -8.92 -3.39 6.37
CA ASN A 67 -8.12 -4.43 6.97
C ASN A 67 -6.72 -3.95 7.43
N ALA A 68 -6.01 -3.18 6.59
CA ALA A 68 -4.64 -2.76 6.91
C ALA A 68 -4.59 -1.60 7.90
N LEU A 69 -5.41 -0.57 7.69
CA LEU A 69 -5.41 0.63 8.52
C LEU A 69 -5.66 0.35 10.01
N PRO A 70 -6.66 -0.46 10.42
CA PRO A 70 -6.85 -0.81 11.82
C PRO A 70 -5.63 -1.49 12.44
N ILE A 71 -4.97 -2.36 11.68
CA ILE A 71 -3.77 -3.07 12.14
C ILE A 71 -2.59 -2.09 12.28
N LEU A 72 -2.35 -1.23 11.29
CA LEU A 72 -1.31 -0.20 11.36
C LEU A 72 -1.49 0.69 12.60
N LYS A 73 -2.71 1.16 12.84
CA LYS A 73 -3.06 1.96 14.03
C LYS A 73 -2.80 1.21 15.33
N LYS A 74 -3.20 -0.05 15.42
CA LYS A 74 -3.00 -0.90 16.60
C LYS A 74 -1.53 -0.97 17.02
N TYR A 75 -0.61 -0.98 16.04
CA TYR A 75 0.83 -1.06 16.28
C TYR A 75 1.54 0.30 16.23
N ASN A 76 0.78 1.40 16.04
CA ASN A 76 1.30 2.75 15.91
C ASN A 76 2.32 2.87 14.76
N PHE A 77 1.97 2.30 13.61
CA PHE A 77 2.74 2.33 12.38
C PHE A 77 2.07 3.22 11.34
N ILE A 78 2.91 3.90 10.55
CA ILE A 78 2.49 4.70 9.39
C ILE A 78 2.92 4.00 8.11
N ALA A 79 2.22 4.31 7.02
CA ALA A 79 2.49 3.73 5.70
C ALA A 79 2.18 4.73 4.58
N THR A 80 2.74 4.47 3.40
CA THR A 80 2.43 5.19 2.17
C THR A 80 1.64 4.29 1.23
N CYS A 81 0.54 4.78 0.68
CA CYS A 81 -0.17 4.10 -0.40
C CYS A 81 0.03 4.87 -1.71
N PHE A 82 0.36 4.16 -2.79
CA PHE A 82 0.52 4.72 -4.13
C PHE A 82 -0.75 4.48 -4.94
N ALA A 83 -1.44 5.55 -5.31
CA ALA A 83 -2.76 5.49 -5.91
C ALA A 83 -2.73 5.68 -7.44
N VAL A 84 -3.49 4.83 -8.15
CA VAL A 84 -3.73 4.95 -9.60
C VAL A 84 -4.84 5.98 -9.83
N SER A 85 -4.48 7.17 -10.29
CA SER A 85 -5.36 8.35 -10.18
C SER A 85 -6.64 8.28 -11.00
N ASP A 86 -6.66 7.60 -12.17
CA ASP A 86 -7.87 7.45 -13.00
C ASP A 86 -8.85 6.39 -12.46
N PHE A 87 -8.38 5.51 -11.59
CA PHE A 87 -9.19 4.40 -11.08
C PHE A 87 -9.71 4.61 -9.64
N LEU A 88 -9.60 5.79 -9.08
CA LEU A 88 -10.13 6.09 -7.75
C LEU A 88 -11.63 5.81 -7.66
N GLY A 89 -12.02 4.92 -6.73
CA GLY A 89 -13.39 4.47 -6.53
C GLY A 89 -13.94 3.55 -7.63
N ARG A 90 -13.06 3.02 -8.48
CA ARG A 90 -13.36 2.02 -9.51
C ARG A 90 -12.73 0.68 -9.16
N ASP A 91 -12.76 -0.27 -10.10
CA ASP A 91 -12.16 -1.60 -9.95
C ASP A 91 -10.79 -1.68 -10.63
N ASN A 92 -9.98 -2.68 -10.26
CA ASN A 92 -8.67 -3.00 -10.84
C ASN A 92 -8.77 -3.59 -12.26
N LEU A 93 -9.36 -2.87 -13.20
CA LEU A 93 -9.66 -3.37 -14.55
C LEU A 93 -8.40 -3.69 -15.38
N TRP A 94 -7.24 -3.11 -15.05
CA TRP A 94 -5.96 -3.41 -15.72
C TRP A 94 -5.47 -4.85 -15.52
N ASP A 95 -6.02 -5.58 -14.55
CA ASP A 95 -5.73 -6.98 -14.31
C ASP A 95 -6.73 -7.93 -14.99
N MET A 96 -7.79 -7.40 -15.59
CA MET A 96 -8.81 -8.20 -16.25
C MET A 96 -8.22 -9.07 -17.37
N GLY A 97 -8.50 -10.37 -17.31
CA GLY A 97 -7.94 -11.35 -18.26
C GLY A 97 -6.60 -11.96 -17.85
N LYS A 98 -5.95 -11.49 -16.78
CA LYS A 98 -4.78 -12.15 -16.19
C LYS A 98 -5.20 -13.41 -15.40
N ASN A 99 -4.28 -14.36 -15.27
CA ASN A 99 -4.50 -15.54 -14.43
C ASN A 99 -4.72 -15.11 -12.97
N ASN A 100 -5.70 -15.74 -12.31
CA ASN A 100 -6.10 -15.45 -10.93
C ASN A 100 -6.55 -14.00 -10.71
N TYR A 101 -7.16 -13.39 -11.75
CA TYR A 101 -7.81 -12.11 -11.60
C TYR A 101 -8.95 -12.19 -10.58
N VAL A 102 -8.87 -11.37 -9.56
CA VAL A 102 -9.96 -11.12 -8.62
C VAL A 102 -10.34 -9.65 -8.76
N LYS A 103 -11.61 -9.39 -9.06
CA LYS A 103 -12.13 -8.03 -9.12
C LYS A 103 -12.09 -7.40 -7.73
N LYS A 104 -11.41 -6.26 -7.62
CA LYS A 104 -11.22 -5.52 -6.36
C LYS A 104 -11.53 -4.05 -6.54
N GLU A 105 -12.25 -3.48 -5.59
CA GLU A 105 -12.43 -2.03 -5.53
C GLU A 105 -11.13 -1.33 -5.10
N LEU A 106 -10.94 -0.13 -5.62
CA LEU A 106 -9.88 0.80 -5.24
C LEU A 106 -10.46 1.91 -4.33
N MET A 107 -9.61 2.50 -3.53
CA MET A 107 -9.98 3.61 -2.67
C MET A 107 -10.59 4.75 -3.50
N SER A 108 -11.70 5.27 -3.03
CA SER A 108 -12.26 6.53 -3.49
C SER A 108 -11.45 7.72 -2.97
N LYS A 109 -11.75 8.93 -3.46
CA LYS A 109 -11.18 10.16 -2.90
C LYS A 109 -11.47 10.33 -1.40
N ASN A 110 -12.62 9.85 -0.93
CA ASN A 110 -12.96 9.92 0.49
C ASN A 110 -12.17 8.91 1.31
N ASP A 111 -11.96 7.69 0.79
CA ASP A 111 -11.11 6.69 1.44
C ASP A 111 -9.66 7.19 1.55
N LEU A 112 -9.12 7.84 0.50
CA LEU A 112 -7.80 8.45 0.56
C LEU A 112 -7.72 9.59 1.58
N ARG A 113 -8.78 10.40 1.74
CA ARG A 113 -8.84 11.41 2.81
C ARG A 113 -8.84 10.76 4.19
N GLU A 114 -9.61 9.69 4.37
CA GLU A 114 -9.60 8.92 5.62
C GLU A 114 -8.21 8.36 5.93
N TRP A 115 -7.52 7.82 4.91
CA TRP A 115 -6.14 7.34 5.02
C TRP A 115 -5.22 8.45 5.55
N ILE A 116 -5.26 9.65 4.95
CA ILE A 116 -4.45 10.81 5.33
C ILE A 116 -4.81 11.31 6.74
N LEU A 117 -6.09 11.34 7.11
CA LEU A 117 -6.54 11.75 8.45
C LEU A 117 -6.06 10.80 9.56
N ASN A 118 -5.61 9.62 9.23
CA ASN A 118 -4.99 8.66 10.14
C ASN A 118 -3.46 8.63 10.03
N ASP A 119 -2.82 9.76 9.67
CA ASP A 119 -1.37 9.97 9.58
C ASP A 119 -0.67 9.13 8.50
N MET A 120 -1.41 8.60 7.55
CA MET A 120 -0.86 7.86 6.42
C MET A 120 -0.57 8.79 5.24
N THR A 121 0.35 8.38 4.36
CA THR A 121 0.76 9.16 3.19
C THR A 121 0.18 8.59 1.91
N VAL A 122 -0.08 9.44 0.91
CA VAL A 122 -0.52 9.06 -0.43
C VAL A 122 0.53 9.53 -1.44
N GLY A 123 0.96 8.61 -2.31
CA GLY A 123 1.80 8.87 -3.47
C GLY A 123 1.06 8.56 -4.78
N SER A 124 1.69 8.84 -5.91
CA SER A 124 1.15 8.53 -7.24
C SER A 124 1.66 7.19 -7.75
N HIS A 125 0.76 6.36 -8.31
CA HIS A 125 1.07 5.11 -9.00
C HIS A 125 0.64 5.17 -10.47
N THR A 126 1.14 6.16 -11.20
CA THR A 126 0.74 6.52 -12.56
C THR A 126 -0.73 6.97 -12.66
N HIS A 127 -1.15 7.36 -13.86
CA HIS A 127 -2.52 7.78 -14.11
C HIS A 127 -3.45 6.57 -14.26
N ASN A 128 -3.08 5.61 -15.10
CA ASN A 128 -3.93 4.49 -15.51
C ASN A 128 -3.24 3.12 -15.46
N HIS A 129 -2.22 3.00 -14.63
CA HIS A 129 -1.47 1.75 -14.37
C HIS A 129 -0.80 1.15 -15.63
N HIS A 130 -0.36 1.99 -16.57
CA HIS A 130 0.38 1.52 -17.73
C HIS A 130 1.77 1.02 -17.35
N ASP A 131 2.24 -0.02 -18.05
CA ASP A 131 3.64 -0.41 -18.02
C ASP A 131 4.48 0.67 -18.70
N LEU A 132 5.15 1.49 -17.89
CA LEU A 132 5.95 2.63 -18.38
C LEU A 132 7.13 2.18 -19.27
N THR A 133 7.57 0.91 -19.17
CA THR A 133 8.65 0.38 -20.00
C THR A 133 8.19 0.07 -21.42
N ALA A 134 6.90 -0.10 -21.63
CA ALA A 134 6.27 -0.36 -22.93
C ALA A 134 5.83 0.92 -23.66
N LEU A 135 5.85 2.08 -22.99
CA LEU A 135 5.46 3.37 -23.59
C LEU A 135 6.56 3.94 -24.49
N LYS A 136 6.16 4.65 -25.54
CA LYS A 136 7.08 5.44 -26.33
C LYS A 136 7.44 6.73 -25.61
N LYS A 137 8.58 7.32 -25.98
CA LYS A 137 9.11 8.55 -25.33
C LYS A 137 8.15 9.76 -25.36
N GLU A 138 7.18 9.74 -26.28
CA GLU A 138 6.21 10.82 -26.53
C GLU A 138 4.86 10.57 -25.82
N GLU A 139 4.69 9.44 -25.15
CA GLU A 139 3.51 9.05 -24.37
C GLU A 139 3.77 9.19 -22.87
#